data_eda0996de2332baa367f0af8bfbc2284
#
_entry.id   eda0996de2332baa367f0af8bfbc2284
#
_cell.length_a   1.000
_cell.length_b   1.000
_cell.length_c   1.000
_cell.angle_alpha   90.00
_cell.angle_beta   90.00
_cell.angle_gamma   90.00
#
_symmetry.space_group_name_H-M   'P 1'
#
loop_
_entity.id
_entity.type
_entity.pdbx_description
1 polymer ?
#
loop_
_entity_poly.entity_id
_entity_poly.type
_entity_poly.pdbx_seq_one_letter_code
_entity_poly.pdbx_strand_id
1 'polypeptide(L)'
;MGHTSTSVSLGCGLAHARDLAGDSYNVITIIGDGSLSGGLAFEGFNNAAELDSNLIIIVNDNDQSIAENHGGLYRNLAELRASNGTCERNVFRAMGLDYRYLDAGNDVLALVDALQELRNIDHPIVLHISTAKGKGFEPAQSDPEHWHHVGPFDMATGRKLCPGHPSEPAPRTYADITGEALSAAIERDPQVVGITAATPYIMGFTPELRTAAGKQFVDVGIAEEHAVTFATALARS
;
A
#
# COMPACT_ATOMS: atom_id res chain seq x y z
N MET A 1 -5.76 -3.49 12.89
CA MET A 1 -6.88 -3.55 11.94
C MET A 1 -6.47 -4.48 10.81
N GLY A 2 -7.33 -5.43 10.44
CA GLY A 2 -7.01 -6.42 9.40
C GLY A 2 -7.39 -6.01 7.98
N HIS A 3 -8.20 -4.92 7.80
CA HIS A 3 -8.63 -4.43 6.49
C HIS A 3 -7.83 -3.18 6.10
N THR A 4 -7.32 -3.15 4.88
CA THR A 4 -6.57 -2.01 4.35
C THR A 4 -7.47 -0.79 4.14
N SER A 5 -6.90 0.38 3.92
CA SER A 5 -7.59 1.63 3.55
C SER A 5 -8.54 2.23 4.61
N THR A 6 -8.69 1.60 5.79
CA THR A 6 -9.69 1.96 6.81
C THR A 6 -9.19 2.95 7.87
N SER A 7 -7.87 3.13 8.01
CA SER A 7 -7.28 3.84 9.16
C SER A 7 -7.65 5.31 9.22
N VAL A 8 -7.74 6.00 8.07
CA VAL A 8 -8.08 7.44 8.04
C VAL A 8 -9.50 7.66 8.52
N SER A 9 -10.47 6.91 7.98
CA SER A 9 -11.88 7.00 8.43
C SER A 9 -12.05 6.71 9.92
N LEU A 10 -11.31 5.72 10.45
CA LEU A 10 -11.31 5.44 11.89
C LEU A 10 -10.70 6.57 12.69
N GLY A 11 -9.64 7.19 12.20
CA GLY A 11 -9.02 8.36 12.81
C GLY A 11 -10.00 9.54 12.91
N CYS A 12 -10.72 9.82 11.83
CA CYS A 12 -11.77 10.84 11.82
C CYS A 12 -12.81 10.57 12.91
N GLY A 13 -13.32 9.33 13.00
CA GLY A 13 -14.29 8.94 14.03
C GLY A 13 -13.74 9.07 15.44
N LEU A 14 -12.47 8.67 15.68
CA LEU A 14 -11.82 8.79 16.98
C LEU A 14 -11.58 10.25 17.38
N ALA A 15 -11.14 11.10 16.43
CA ALA A 15 -10.96 12.53 16.66
C ALA A 15 -12.30 13.20 17.04
N HIS A 16 -13.34 12.90 16.28
CA HIS A 16 -14.67 13.43 16.56
C HIS A 16 -15.22 12.94 17.91
N ALA A 17 -15.04 11.67 18.25
CA ALA A 17 -15.47 11.12 19.55
C ALA A 17 -14.73 11.77 20.73
N ARG A 18 -13.40 12.00 20.59
CA ARG A 18 -12.60 12.75 21.57
C ARG A 18 -13.17 14.15 21.81
N ASP A 19 -13.49 14.87 20.73
CA ASP A 19 -13.99 16.25 20.80
C ASP A 19 -15.36 16.31 21.48
N LEU A 20 -16.24 15.36 21.16
CA LEU A 20 -17.53 15.23 21.84
C LEU A 20 -17.39 14.92 23.34
N ALA A 21 -16.36 14.19 23.72
CA ALA A 21 -16.06 13.90 25.12
C ALA A 21 -15.41 15.09 25.86
N GLY A 22 -14.94 16.12 25.13
CA GLY A 22 -14.18 17.25 25.69
C GLY A 22 -12.75 16.88 26.08
N ASP A 23 -12.22 15.78 25.55
CA ASP A 23 -10.85 15.33 25.76
C ASP A 23 -9.88 16.05 24.83
N SER A 24 -8.55 15.99 25.12
CA SER A 24 -7.53 16.75 24.39
C SER A 24 -6.31 15.92 23.96
N TYR A 25 -6.42 14.59 23.88
CA TYR A 25 -5.32 13.76 23.39
C TYR A 25 -5.16 13.83 21.86
N ASN A 26 -3.94 13.62 21.38
CA ASN A 26 -3.66 13.56 19.94
C ASN A 26 -4.20 12.25 19.35
N VAL A 27 -4.83 12.34 18.19
CA VAL A 27 -5.21 11.17 17.38
C VAL A 27 -4.24 11.03 16.22
N ILE A 28 -3.61 9.87 16.11
CA ILE A 28 -2.64 9.57 15.06
C ILE A 28 -3.12 8.34 14.31
N THR A 29 -3.21 8.43 12.99
CA THR A 29 -3.48 7.29 12.11
C THR A 29 -2.28 7.01 11.23
N ILE A 30 -2.08 5.75 10.87
CA ILE A 30 -1.02 5.35 9.95
C ILE A 30 -1.68 4.61 8.78
N ILE A 31 -1.33 5.01 7.56
CA ILE A 31 -1.74 4.36 6.33
C ILE A 31 -0.51 4.11 5.46
N GLY A 32 -0.36 2.89 4.94
CA GLY A 32 0.68 2.59 3.95
C GLY A 32 0.30 3.10 2.56
N ASP A 33 1.29 3.40 1.75
CA ASP A 33 1.11 3.85 0.37
C ASP A 33 0.24 2.90 -0.47
N GLY A 34 0.47 1.59 -0.40
CA GLY A 34 -0.38 0.61 -1.08
C GLY A 34 -1.86 0.70 -0.68
N SER A 35 -2.14 1.02 0.58
CA SER A 35 -3.52 1.17 1.09
C SER A 35 -4.22 2.45 0.63
N LEU A 36 -3.49 3.41 0.04
CA LEU A 36 -4.07 4.64 -0.49
C LEU A 36 -4.92 4.43 -1.73
N SER A 37 -4.74 3.32 -2.47
CA SER A 37 -5.54 3.02 -3.67
C SER A 37 -6.98 2.61 -3.38
N GLY A 38 -7.30 2.20 -2.16
CA GLY A 38 -8.67 1.85 -1.78
C GLY A 38 -9.60 3.08 -1.70
N GLY A 39 -10.81 2.97 -2.22
CA GLY A 39 -11.78 4.08 -2.25
C GLY A 39 -12.06 4.68 -0.89
N LEU A 40 -12.17 3.84 0.15
CA LEU A 40 -12.43 4.27 1.52
C LEU A 40 -11.32 5.20 2.08
N ALA A 41 -10.07 5.05 1.63
CA ALA A 41 -9.01 5.98 2.00
C ALA A 41 -9.28 7.39 1.45
N PHE A 42 -9.70 7.51 0.18
CA PHE A 42 -10.09 8.79 -0.41
C PHE A 42 -11.29 9.43 0.28
N GLU A 43 -12.31 8.63 0.61
CA GLU A 43 -13.46 9.10 1.39
C GLU A 43 -13.02 9.61 2.77
N GLY A 44 -12.10 8.90 3.43
CA GLY A 44 -11.52 9.28 4.70
C GLY A 44 -10.74 10.60 4.63
N PHE A 45 -9.87 10.77 3.63
CA PHE A 45 -9.13 12.02 3.41
C PHE A 45 -10.05 13.20 3.10
N ASN A 46 -11.05 12.98 2.24
CA ASN A 46 -12.04 14.03 1.91
C ASN A 46 -12.79 14.49 3.16
N ASN A 47 -13.20 13.57 4.03
CA ASN A 47 -13.88 13.91 5.28
C ASN A 47 -12.93 14.52 6.33
N ALA A 48 -11.67 14.06 6.37
CA ALA A 48 -10.66 14.61 7.28
C ALA A 48 -10.45 16.12 7.07
N ALA A 49 -10.51 16.59 5.82
CA ALA A 49 -10.32 17.99 5.48
C ALA A 49 -11.41 18.93 6.05
N GLU A 50 -12.56 18.39 6.45
CA GLU A 50 -13.65 19.13 7.08
C GLU A 50 -13.57 19.16 8.62
N LEU A 51 -12.55 18.49 9.21
CA LEU A 51 -12.40 18.46 10.67
C LEU A 51 -11.64 19.69 11.15
N ASP A 52 -12.23 20.46 12.06
CA ASP A 52 -11.55 21.49 12.85
C ASP A 52 -10.99 20.85 14.13
N SER A 53 -10.07 19.90 13.98
CA SER A 53 -9.68 19.03 15.09
C SER A 53 -8.31 18.41 14.88
N ASN A 54 -7.63 18.06 15.97
CA ASN A 54 -6.35 17.40 15.94
C ASN A 54 -6.46 15.98 15.33
N LEU A 55 -5.87 15.81 14.15
CA LEU A 55 -5.70 14.50 13.50
C LEU A 55 -4.39 14.48 12.71
N ILE A 56 -3.45 13.64 13.12
CA ILE A 56 -2.18 13.44 12.41
C ILE A 56 -2.32 12.17 11.58
N ILE A 57 -2.23 12.30 10.26
CA ILE A 57 -2.31 11.18 9.31
C ILE A 57 -0.90 10.89 8.79
N ILE A 58 -0.28 9.82 9.26
CA ILE A 58 1.02 9.38 8.77
C ILE A 58 0.82 8.53 7.52
N VAL A 59 1.30 9.02 6.39
CA VAL A 59 1.41 8.26 5.15
C VAL A 59 2.80 7.62 5.11
N ASN A 60 2.85 6.31 5.32
CA ASN A 60 4.09 5.54 5.26
C ASN A 60 4.33 5.07 3.82
N ASP A 61 5.15 5.81 3.10
CA ASP A 61 5.46 5.60 1.69
C ASP A 61 6.81 4.90 1.53
N ASN A 62 6.77 3.68 1.03
CA ASN A 62 7.97 2.90 0.70
C ASN A 62 7.98 2.43 -0.78
N ASP A 63 7.11 3.01 -1.61
CA ASP A 63 6.96 2.75 -3.04
C ASP A 63 6.52 1.31 -3.38
N GLN A 64 5.98 0.60 -2.40
CA GLN A 64 5.59 -0.80 -2.54
C GLN A 64 4.29 -1.10 -1.80
N SER A 65 3.38 -1.80 -2.46
CA SER A 65 2.29 -2.50 -1.76
C SER A 65 2.71 -3.95 -1.47
N ILE A 66 1.96 -4.95 -1.87
CA ILE A 66 2.45 -6.33 -1.95
C ILE A 66 3.39 -6.42 -3.16
N ALA A 67 2.88 -6.10 -4.35
CA ALA A 67 3.64 -5.88 -5.57
C ALA A 67 3.96 -4.39 -5.75
N GLU A 68 4.43 -4.01 -6.94
CA GLU A 68 4.69 -2.63 -7.32
C GLU A 68 3.41 -1.79 -7.33
N ASN A 69 3.52 -0.54 -6.96
CA ASN A 69 2.43 0.41 -7.01
C ASN A 69 2.24 0.97 -8.43
N HIS A 70 1.00 1.07 -8.89
CA HIS A 70 0.66 1.58 -10.22
C HIS A 70 -0.41 2.68 -10.16
N GLY A 71 -0.34 3.62 -11.09
CA GLY A 71 -1.38 4.62 -11.28
C GLY A 71 -0.97 6.07 -11.00
N GLY A 72 -1.92 6.98 -11.16
CA GLY A 72 -1.70 8.43 -11.06
C GLY A 72 -1.33 8.90 -9.66
N LEU A 73 -1.91 8.30 -8.64
CA LEU A 73 -1.61 8.58 -7.25
C LEU A 73 -0.12 8.33 -6.96
N TYR A 74 0.40 7.18 -7.34
CA TYR A 74 1.78 6.79 -7.05
C TYR A 74 2.81 7.59 -7.84
N ARG A 75 2.47 8.06 -9.05
CA ARG A 75 3.29 9.05 -9.76
C ARG A 75 3.39 10.35 -8.98
N ASN A 76 2.30 10.80 -8.36
CA ASN A 76 2.33 11.98 -7.51
C ASN A 76 3.14 11.76 -6.22
N LEU A 77 3.02 10.61 -5.57
CA LEU A 77 3.87 10.27 -4.42
C LEU A 77 5.35 10.25 -4.81
N ALA A 78 5.71 9.69 -5.96
CA ALA A 78 7.08 9.71 -6.47
C ALA A 78 7.60 11.14 -6.71
N GLU A 79 6.78 12.05 -7.26
CA GLU A 79 7.12 13.48 -7.41
C GLU A 79 7.31 14.16 -6.05
N LEU A 80 6.48 13.84 -5.07
CA LEU A 80 6.60 14.37 -3.71
C LEU A 80 7.89 13.86 -3.04
N ARG A 81 8.25 12.59 -3.17
CA ARG A 81 9.53 12.06 -2.69
C ARG A 81 10.72 12.76 -3.36
N ALA A 82 10.71 12.82 -4.71
CA ALA A 82 11.80 13.41 -5.49
C ALA A 82 12.02 14.90 -5.21
N SER A 83 10.97 15.62 -4.79
CA SER A 83 11.03 17.06 -4.48
C SER A 83 11.15 17.38 -2.99
N ASN A 84 11.36 16.39 -2.12
CA ASN A 84 11.28 16.56 -0.67
C ASN A 84 9.96 17.25 -0.24
N GLY A 85 8.85 16.83 -0.84
CA GLY A 85 7.52 17.33 -0.52
C GLY A 85 7.18 18.72 -1.05
N THR A 86 8.05 19.35 -1.85
CA THR A 86 7.84 20.73 -2.35
C THR A 86 7.10 20.82 -3.68
N CYS A 87 6.82 19.69 -4.33
CA CYS A 87 6.07 19.66 -5.59
C CYS A 87 4.71 20.38 -5.44
N GLU A 88 4.39 21.28 -6.38
CA GLU A 88 3.11 22.00 -6.38
C GLU A 88 1.92 21.05 -6.57
N ARG A 89 2.08 20.01 -7.40
CA ARG A 89 1.11 18.93 -7.49
C ARG A 89 1.20 18.05 -6.25
N ASN A 90 0.25 18.22 -5.36
CA ASN A 90 0.18 17.48 -4.11
C ASN A 90 -1.26 17.09 -3.85
N VAL A 91 -1.55 15.80 -3.95
CA VAL A 91 -2.90 15.24 -3.81
C VAL A 91 -3.51 15.56 -2.44
N PHE A 92 -2.73 15.57 -1.38
CA PHE A 92 -3.22 15.86 -0.03
C PHE A 92 -3.60 17.32 0.13
N ARG A 93 -2.76 18.24 -0.36
CA ARG A 93 -3.08 19.69 -0.39
C ARG A 93 -4.27 20.00 -1.30
N ALA A 94 -4.37 19.28 -2.43
CA ALA A 94 -5.52 19.44 -3.32
C ALA A 94 -6.85 19.02 -2.69
N MET A 95 -6.80 18.14 -1.68
CA MET A 95 -7.95 17.75 -0.86
C MET A 95 -8.21 18.69 0.33
N GLY A 96 -7.41 19.75 0.50
CA GLY A 96 -7.59 20.72 1.58
C GLY A 96 -6.84 20.42 2.87
N LEU A 97 -5.94 19.44 2.87
CA LEU A 97 -5.17 19.05 4.05
C LEU A 97 -3.83 19.76 4.12
N ASP A 98 -3.40 20.13 5.32
CA ASP A 98 -2.02 20.51 5.57
C ASP A 98 -1.09 19.30 5.35
N TYR A 99 0.14 19.60 4.94
CA TYR A 99 1.07 18.57 4.49
C TYR A 99 2.50 18.88 4.91
N ARG A 100 3.14 17.87 5.49
CA ARG A 100 4.57 17.85 5.81
C ARG A 100 5.21 16.58 5.25
N TYR A 101 6.42 16.70 4.71
CA TYR A 101 7.22 15.58 4.23
C TYR A 101 8.42 15.34 5.15
N LEU A 102 8.76 14.06 5.36
CA LEU A 102 9.94 13.60 6.08
C LEU A 102 10.64 12.49 5.29
N ASP A 103 11.80 12.78 4.72
CA ASP A 103 12.59 11.80 3.96
C ASP A 103 13.20 10.72 4.85
N ALA A 104 13.59 11.07 6.07
CA ALA A 104 14.21 10.14 7.02
C ALA A 104 13.19 9.30 7.81
N GLY A 105 12.20 8.69 7.14
CA GLY A 105 11.12 7.95 7.80
C GLY A 105 11.53 6.67 8.55
N ASN A 106 12.75 6.16 8.33
CA ASN A 106 13.34 5.08 9.13
C ASN A 106 14.23 5.58 10.29
N ASP A 107 14.41 6.87 10.45
CA ASP A 107 15.17 7.47 11.58
C ASP A 107 14.20 7.78 12.73
N VAL A 108 14.40 7.10 13.85
CA VAL A 108 13.53 7.25 15.03
C VAL A 108 13.61 8.66 15.62
N LEU A 109 14.80 9.28 15.63
CA LEU A 109 14.94 10.63 16.19
C LEU A 109 14.26 11.67 15.30
N ALA A 110 14.42 11.57 13.98
CA ALA A 110 13.71 12.42 13.04
C ALA A 110 12.19 12.30 13.13
N LEU A 111 11.68 11.08 13.34
CA LEU A 111 10.25 10.85 13.57
C LEU A 111 9.77 11.47 14.89
N VAL A 112 10.54 11.32 15.96
CA VAL A 112 10.21 11.93 17.26
C VAL A 112 10.14 13.45 17.14
N ASP A 113 11.14 14.08 16.51
CA ASP A 113 11.16 15.52 16.30
C ASP A 113 9.96 15.99 15.46
N ALA A 114 9.67 15.30 14.36
CA ALA A 114 8.52 15.61 13.52
C ALA A 114 7.18 15.51 14.27
N LEU A 115 6.99 14.45 15.08
CA LEU A 115 5.78 14.27 15.88
C LEU A 115 5.68 15.26 17.05
N GLN A 116 6.80 15.67 17.63
CA GLN A 116 6.81 16.73 18.67
C GLN A 116 6.36 18.08 18.11
N GLU A 117 6.78 18.42 16.89
CA GLU A 117 6.36 19.66 16.23
C GLU A 117 4.87 19.63 15.86
N LEU A 118 4.30 18.46 15.55
CA LEU A 118 2.90 18.28 15.24
C LEU A 118 2.02 18.03 16.47
N ARG A 119 2.63 17.96 17.65
CA ARG A 119 1.88 17.73 18.88
C ARG A 119 0.92 18.88 19.16
N ASN A 120 -0.32 18.54 19.49
CA ASN A 120 -1.39 19.48 19.87
C ASN A 120 -1.73 20.49 18.75
N ILE A 121 -1.57 20.14 17.49
CA ILE A 121 -2.17 20.89 16.38
C ILE A 121 -3.69 20.92 16.53
N ASP A 122 -4.36 21.89 15.95
CA ASP A 122 -5.79 22.11 16.03
C ASP A 122 -6.52 21.80 14.72
N HIS A 123 -5.84 21.22 13.75
CA HIS A 123 -6.34 20.89 12.42
C HIS A 123 -5.75 19.57 11.92
N PRO A 124 -6.35 18.93 10.90
CA PRO A 124 -5.78 17.72 10.30
C PRO A 124 -4.53 18.01 9.48
N ILE A 125 -3.53 17.15 9.61
CA ILE A 125 -2.30 17.22 8.82
C ILE A 125 -1.87 15.86 8.31
N VAL A 126 -1.33 15.81 7.08
CA VAL A 126 -0.64 14.65 6.53
C VAL A 126 0.86 14.77 6.81
N LEU A 127 1.40 13.84 7.58
CA LEU A 127 2.83 13.59 7.69
C LEU A 127 3.22 12.48 6.72
N HIS A 128 3.74 12.83 5.56
CA HIS A 128 4.21 11.89 4.55
C HIS A 128 5.65 11.51 4.85
N ILE A 129 5.89 10.26 5.25
CA ILE A 129 7.23 9.76 5.57
C ILE A 129 7.71 8.81 4.47
N SER A 130 8.95 8.98 4.02
CA SER A 130 9.62 8.06 3.10
C SER A 130 10.37 6.99 3.89
N THR A 131 10.07 5.73 3.61
CA THR A 131 10.69 4.59 4.27
C THR A 131 11.22 3.58 3.27
N ALA A 132 12.11 2.70 3.70
CA ALA A 132 12.59 1.58 2.91
C ALA A 132 11.94 0.29 3.38
N LYS A 133 11.19 -0.39 2.51
CA LYS A 133 10.61 -1.70 2.80
C LYS A 133 11.70 -2.73 3.07
N GLY A 134 11.55 -3.51 4.14
CA GLY A 134 12.56 -4.49 4.54
C GLY A 134 13.80 -3.91 5.22
N LYS A 135 13.81 -2.61 5.59
CA LYS A 135 14.95 -1.92 6.21
C LYS A 135 15.57 -2.70 7.35
N GLY A 136 16.90 -2.93 7.25
CA GLY A 136 17.67 -3.67 8.25
C GLY A 136 17.84 -5.16 7.96
N PHE A 137 17.19 -5.69 6.90
CA PHE A 137 17.34 -7.06 6.48
C PHE A 137 17.50 -7.12 4.94
N GLU A 138 18.75 -7.32 4.50
CA GLU A 138 19.12 -7.22 3.09
C GLU A 138 18.28 -8.11 2.16
N PRO A 139 17.98 -9.39 2.48
CA PRO A 139 17.11 -10.20 1.63
C PRO A 139 15.71 -9.61 1.39
N ALA A 140 15.15 -8.90 2.38
CA ALA A 140 13.85 -8.26 2.24
C ALA A 140 13.92 -6.92 1.49
N GLN A 141 15.07 -6.26 1.50
CA GLN A 141 15.27 -5.04 0.72
C GLN A 141 15.49 -5.33 -0.77
N SER A 142 16.15 -6.45 -1.08
CA SER A 142 16.45 -6.85 -2.47
C SER A 142 15.26 -7.49 -3.18
N ASP A 143 14.31 -8.08 -2.44
CA ASP A 143 13.10 -8.73 -3.00
C ASP A 143 11.86 -8.43 -2.11
N PRO A 144 11.38 -7.18 -2.09
CA PRO A 144 10.34 -6.75 -1.17
C PRO A 144 8.97 -7.40 -1.42
N GLU A 145 8.68 -7.85 -2.64
CA GLU A 145 7.44 -8.56 -2.96
C GLU A 145 7.42 -9.94 -2.30
N HIS A 146 8.49 -10.71 -2.47
CA HIS A 146 8.61 -12.06 -1.89
C HIS A 146 8.61 -12.03 -0.35
N TRP A 147 9.19 -10.98 0.23
CA TRP A 147 9.31 -10.81 1.68
C TRP A 147 8.14 -10.06 2.31
N HIS A 148 7.12 -9.69 1.55
CA HIS A 148 5.93 -9.03 2.11
C HIS A 148 5.20 -9.93 3.12
N HIS A 149 5.11 -11.24 2.82
CA HIS A 149 4.56 -12.23 3.72
C HIS A 149 5.35 -13.52 3.62
N VAL A 150 6.09 -13.87 4.67
CA VAL A 150 6.92 -15.08 4.71
C VAL A 150 6.60 -15.91 5.95
N GLY A 151 6.68 -17.25 5.80
CA GLY A 151 6.69 -18.17 6.92
C GLY A 151 8.01 -18.10 7.71
N PRO A 152 8.22 -19.01 8.68
CA PRO A 152 9.47 -19.07 9.44
C PRO A 152 10.69 -19.19 8.52
N PHE A 153 11.76 -18.45 8.84
CA PHE A 153 13.01 -18.46 8.10
C PHE A 153 14.21 -18.35 9.04
N ASP A 154 15.38 -18.77 8.57
CA ASP A 154 16.66 -18.58 9.26
C ASP A 154 17.14 -17.13 9.07
N MET A 155 17.30 -16.40 10.15
CA MET A 155 17.65 -14.97 10.11
C MET A 155 19.06 -14.69 9.57
N ALA A 156 19.99 -15.63 9.71
CA ALA A 156 21.36 -15.43 9.23
C ALA A 156 21.50 -15.62 7.72
N THR A 157 20.68 -16.50 7.16
CA THR A 157 20.78 -16.88 5.74
C THR A 157 19.60 -16.41 4.88
N GLY A 158 18.50 -15.96 5.49
CA GLY A 158 17.25 -15.68 4.79
C GLY A 158 16.53 -16.94 4.28
N ARG A 159 17.03 -18.12 4.56
CA ARG A 159 16.49 -19.37 4.04
C ARG A 159 15.17 -19.72 4.73
N LYS A 160 14.12 -19.97 3.95
CA LYS A 160 12.84 -20.45 4.50
C LYS A 160 12.99 -21.77 5.21
N LEU A 161 12.43 -21.86 6.41
CA LEU A 161 12.31 -23.08 7.18
C LEU A 161 11.00 -23.77 6.75
N CYS A 162 11.07 -24.64 5.75
CA CYS A 162 9.91 -25.43 5.34
C CYS A 162 9.60 -26.47 6.43
N PRO A 163 8.34 -26.58 6.90
CA PRO A 163 7.91 -27.76 7.64
C PRO A 163 7.79 -28.93 6.65
N GLY A 164 8.87 -29.70 6.47
CA GLY A 164 8.91 -30.85 5.56
C GLY A 164 10.31 -31.45 5.49
N HIS A 165 10.41 -32.67 4.97
CA HIS A 165 11.69 -33.33 4.81
C HIS A 165 12.51 -32.64 3.71
N PRO A 166 13.80 -32.29 3.92
CA PRO A 166 14.61 -31.53 2.95
C PRO A 166 14.77 -32.20 1.57
N SER A 167 14.37 -33.43 1.40
CA SER A 167 14.49 -34.22 0.18
C SER A 167 13.22 -34.34 -0.65
N GLU A 168 12.09 -33.81 -0.18
CA GLU A 168 10.85 -33.84 -0.97
C GLU A 168 10.67 -32.53 -1.74
N PRO A 169 10.31 -32.57 -3.03
CA PRO A 169 9.95 -31.37 -3.77
C PRO A 169 8.77 -30.69 -3.09
N ALA A 170 8.78 -29.34 -3.01
CA ALA A 170 7.67 -28.58 -2.46
C ALA A 170 6.38 -28.97 -3.20
N PRO A 171 5.28 -29.26 -2.45
CA PRO A 171 4.01 -29.59 -3.09
C PRO A 171 3.53 -28.42 -3.94
N ARG A 172 2.94 -28.73 -5.10
CA ARG A 172 2.30 -27.73 -5.95
C ARG A 172 1.22 -26.99 -5.18
N THR A 173 1.22 -25.68 -5.32
CA THR A 173 0.25 -24.79 -4.69
C THR A 173 -0.93 -24.50 -5.63
N TYR A 174 -2.01 -23.93 -5.10
CA TYR A 174 -3.08 -23.38 -5.94
C TYR A 174 -2.58 -22.24 -6.84
N ALA A 175 -1.61 -21.45 -6.39
CA ALA A 175 -0.98 -20.40 -7.19
C ALA A 175 -0.32 -20.98 -8.46
N ASP A 176 0.44 -22.08 -8.33
CA ASP A 176 1.08 -22.74 -9.47
C ASP A 176 0.04 -23.20 -10.49
N ILE A 177 -1.05 -23.81 -10.01
CA ILE A 177 -2.11 -24.32 -10.89
C ILE A 177 -2.86 -23.17 -11.57
N THR A 178 -3.17 -22.12 -10.82
CA THR A 178 -3.91 -20.96 -11.35
C THR A 178 -3.06 -20.20 -12.36
N GLY A 179 -1.79 -19.97 -12.06
CA GLY A 179 -0.85 -19.29 -12.97
C GLY A 179 -0.68 -20.03 -14.28
N GLU A 180 -0.47 -21.35 -14.24
CA GLU A 180 -0.38 -22.19 -15.46
C GLU A 180 -1.69 -22.14 -16.27
N ALA A 181 -2.84 -22.27 -15.63
CA ALA A 181 -4.13 -22.28 -16.31
C ALA A 181 -4.47 -20.94 -16.98
N LEU A 182 -4.23 -19.82 -16.28
CA LEU A 182 -4.43 -18.47 -16.80
C LEU A 182 -3.46 -18.14 -17.92
N SER A 183 -2.16 -18.46 -17.75
CA SER A 183 -1.16 -18.26 -18.80
C SER A 183 -1.52 -19.00 -20.07
N ALA A 184 -1.92 -20.29 -19.96
CA ALA A 184 -2.35 -21.06 -21.10
C ALA A 184 -3.66 -20.55 -21.75
N ALA A 185 -4.54 -19.92 -20.98
CA ALA A 185 -5.76 -19.31 -21.50
C ALA A 185 -5.43 -18.00 -22.26
N ILE A 186 -4.57 -17.15 -21.68
CA ILE A 186 -4.11 -15.90 -22.28
C ILE A 186 -3.38 -16.15 -23.61
N GLU A 187 -2.50 -17.15 -23.65
CA GLU A 187 -1.78 -17.51 -24.88
C GLU A 187 -2.70 -17.98 -26.00
N ARG A 188 -3.81 -18.64 -25.67
CA ARG A 188 -4.75 -19.19 -26.67
C ARG A 188 -5.78 -18.18 -27.15
N ASP A 189 -6.14 -17.21 -26.32
CA ASP A 189 -7.24 -16.30 -26.59
C ASP A 189 -6.87 -14.86 -26.20
N PRO A 190 -6.75 -13.94 -27.18
CA PRO A 190 -6.44 -12.52 -26.90
C PRO A 190 -7.57 -11.77 -26.17
N GLN A 191 -8.74 -12.35 -26.01
CA GLN A 191 -9.85 -11.77 -25.25
C GLN A 191 -9.79 -12.14 -23.75
N VAL A 192 -8.95 -13.09 -23.36
CA VAL A 192 -8.76 -13.42 -21.94
C VAL A 192 -7.89 -12.40 -21.26
N VAL A 193 -8.36 -11.83 -20.15
CA VAL A 193 -7.63 -10.85 -19.33
C VAL A 193 -7.55 -11.33 -17.90
N GLY A 194 -6.34 -11.40 -17.36
CA GLY A 194 -6.09 -11.65 -15.94
C GLY A 194 -6.11 -10.34 -15.17
N ILE A 195 -6.97 -10.22 -14.15
CA ILE A 195 -7.08 -9.01 -13.31
C ILE A 195 -6.76 -9.38 -11.87
N THR A 196 -5.94 -8.57 -11.21
CA THR A 196 -5.62 -8.71 -9.79
C THR A 196 -5.71 -7.37 -9.05
N ALA A 197 -5.98 -7.44 -7.76
CA ALA A 197 -5.93 -6.29 -6.86
C ALA A 197 -4.69 -6.39 -5.96
N ALA A 198 -3.52 -6.03 -6.49
CA ALA A 198 -2.21 -6.01 -5.84
C ALA A 198 -1.69 -7.38 -5.33
N THR A 199 -2.26 -8.49 -5.81
CA THR A 199 -1.89 -9.84 -5.35
C THR A 199 -1.49 -10.79 -6.49
N PRO A 200 -0.66 -10.36 -7.46
CA PRO A 200 -0.33 -11.19 -8.63
C PRO A 200 0.39 -12.48 -8.24
N TYR A 201 1.27 -12.44 -7.25
CA TYR A 201 2.04 -13.61 -6.81
C TYR A 201 1.13 -14.72 -6.25
N ILE A 202 0.09 -14.37 -5.47
CA ILE A 202 -0.88 -15.32 -4.92
C ILE A 202 -1.68 -16.01 -6.04
N MET A 203 -1.87 -15.32 -7.17
CA MET A 203 -2.51 -15.87 -8.37
C MET A 203 -1.56 -16.68 -9.25
N GLY A 204 -0.29 -16.79 -8.89
CA GLY A 204 0.74 -17.47 -9.67
C GLY A 204 1.29 -16.65 -10.84
N PHE A 205 1.01 -15.36 -10.93
CA PHE A 205 1.57 -14.46 -11.94
C PHE A 205 2.94 -13.93 -11.47
N THR A 206 3.99 -14.66 -11.83
CA THR A 206 5.38 -14.21 -11.63
C THR A 206 5.67 -12.98 -12.50
N PRO A 207 6.77 -12.23 -12.24
CA PRO A 207 7.18 -11.10 -13.09
C PRO A 207 7.32 -11.48 -14.56
N GLU A 208 7.83 -12.68 -14.85
CA GLU A 208 7.98 -13.19 -16.22
C GLU A 208 6.62 -13.41 -16.89
N LEU A 209 5.66 -14.02 -16.20
CA LEU A 209 4.30 -14.24 -16.71
C LEU A 209 3.54 -12.93 -16.92
N ARG A 210 3.69 -11.95 -16.01
CA ARG A 210 3.12 -10.59 -16.18
C ARG A 210 3.67 -9.93 -17.45
N THR A 211 4.98 -10.03 -17.66
CA THR A 211 5.63 -9.49 -18.86
C THR A 211 5.14 -10.16 -20.13
N ALA A 212 5.04 -11.49 -20.13
CA ALA A 212 4.56 -12.28 -21.27
C ALA A 212 3.10 -11.98 -21.61
N ALA A 213 2.23 -11.85 -20.62
CA ALA A 213 0.81 -11.52 -20.78
C ALA A 213 0.59 -10.09 -21.30
N GLY A 214 1.50 -9.15 -21.02
CA GLY A 214 1.44 -7.79 -21.50
C GLY A 214 0.11 -7.10 -21.17
N LYS A 215 -0.64 -6.66 -22.20
CA LYS A 215 -1.93 -5.97 -22.01
C LYS A 215 -3.06 -6.86 -21.50
N GLN A 216 -2.91 -8.16 -21.54
CA GLN A 216 -3.87 -9.13 -21.01
C GLN A 216 -3.69 -9.37 -19.50
N PHE A 217 -2.71 -8.72 -18.87
CA PHE A 217 -2.57 -8.70 -17.42
C PHE A 217 -2.77 -7.28 -16.90
N VAL A 218 -3.67 -7.13 -15.90
CA VAL A 218 -3.99 -5.84 -15.27
C VAL A 218 -3.92 -5.98 -13.76
N ASP A 219 -3.04 -5.21 -13.14
CA ASP A 219 -3.04 -4.99 -11.70
C ASP A 219 -3.65 -3.61 -11.41
N VAL A 220 -4.72 -3.58 -10.65
CA VAL A 220 -5.45 -2.36 -10.32
C VAL A 220 -4.99 -1.72 -8.99
N GLY A 221 -3.99 -2.31 -8.33
CA GLY A 221 -3.64 -1.95 -6.95
C GLY A 221 -4.64 -2.54 -5.93
N ILE A 222 -4.57 -2.11 -4.67
CA ILE A 222 -5.53 -2.54 -3.65
C ILE A 222 -6.85 -1.77 -3.87
N ALA A 223 -7.62 -2.21 -4.84
CA ALA A 223 -8.85 -1.55 -5.30
C ALA A 223 -9.86 -2.60 -5.81
N GLU A 224 -10.33 -3.46 -4.91
CA GLU A 224 -11.14 -4.63 -5.24
C GLU A 224 -12.47 -4.25 -5.90
N GLU A 225 -13.14 -3.20 -5.44
CA GLU A 225 -14.40 -2.72 -6.01
C GLU A 225 -14.20 -2.23 -7.45
N HIS A 226 -13.09 -1.53 -7.71
CA HIS A 226 -12.70 -1.13 -9.05
C HIS A 226 -12.42 -2.35 -9.93
N ALA A 227 -11.70 -3.35 -9.43
CA ALA A 227 -11.39 -4.58 -10.16
C ALA A 227 -12.66 -5.26 -10.69
N VAL A 228 -13.67 -5.44 -9.84
CA VAL A 228 -14.94 -6.09 -10.20
C VAL A 228 -15.72 -5.25 -11.22
N THR A 229 -15.80 -3.93 -11.00
CA THR A 229 -16.50 -3.02 -11.93
C THR A 229 -15.79 -2.99 -13.29
N PHE A 230 -14.48 -2.92 -13.30
CA PHE A 230 -13.65 -2.94 -14.51
C PHE A 230 -13.81 -4.26 -15.28
N ALA A 231 -13.73 -5.40 -14.58
CA ALA A 231 -13.96 -6.72 -15.18
C ALA A 231 -15.36 -6.85 -15.81
N THR A 232 -16.39 -6.30 -15.15
CA THR A 232 -17.76 -6.31 -15.66
C THR A 232 -17.86 -5.54 -16.98
N ALA A 233 -17.19 -4.41 -17.10
CA ALA A 233 -17.17 -3.63 -18.34
C ALA A 233 -16.43 -4.37 -19.47
N LEU A 234 -15.27 -4.96 -19.17
CA LEU A 234 -14.51 -5.78 -20.13
C LEU A 234 -15.31 -6.97 -20.66
N ALA A 235 -16.05 -7.64 -19.79
CA ALA A 235 -16.86 -8.80 -20.19
C ALA A 235 -18.07 -8.46 -21.08
N ARG A 236 -18.39 -7.18 -21.27
CA ARG A 236 -19.52 -6.71 -22.09
C ARG A 236 -19.08 -6.13 -23.44
N SER A 237 -17.81 -5.96 -23.65
CA SER A 237 -17.24 -5.43 -24.89
C SER A 237 -16.73 -6.53 -25.81
#